data_ecf7b6b660e373c8d797cd6cbd383292
#
_entry.id   ecf7b6b660e373c8d797cd6cbd383292
#
_cell.length_a   1.000
_cell.length_b   1.000
_cell.length_c   1.000
_cell.angle_alpha   90.00
_cell.angle_beta   90.00
_cell.angle_gamma   90.00
#
_symmetry.space_group_name_H-M   'P 1'
#
loop_
_entity.id
_entity.type
_entity.pdbx_description
1 polymer ?
#
loop_
_entity_poly.entity_id
_entity_poly.type
_entity_poly.pdbx_seq_one_letter_code
_entity_poly.pdbx_strand_id
1 'polypeptide(L)'
;MNSVNNGLCALVSVHDVMPETRTPISLLLQQLQRVEGLHPQHITLLVVPGKSWQTADLNWLQSLAHAGHPLAGHGWSHRAPPPGTLYHQVHSLLLSRRAAEHLSRPPAALRQRVQACHDWFAHHSLPHCGLYVPPAWANGKLDWATWHERPFSQLETLHGVTSLDTGQHQPLPLTGYEADTAVRAWFLARFNHCSKAIARHRNRPLRISLHPFDLTYGLAQNALQDLAAATWFLNYQDLPARH
;
A
#
# COMPACT_ATOMS: atom_id res chain seq x y z
N MET A 1 24.83 -4.59 27.00
CA MET A 1 24.12 -3.31 26.68
C MET A 1 23.91 -3.29 25.18
N ASN A 2 22.73 -3.75 24.74
CA ASN A 2 22.37 -3.71 23.33
C ASN A 2 22.11 -2.25 22.97
N SER A 3 22.92 -1.65 22.11
CA SER A 3 22.65 -0.38 21.48
C SER A 3 21.30 -0.52 20.78
N VAL A 4 20.27 0.12 21.34
CA VAL A 4 18.98 0.29 20.64
C VAL A 4 19.31 1.04 19.37
N ASN A 5 19.21 0.35 18.27
CA ASN A 5 19.41 0.94 16.93
C ASN A 5 18.25 1.91 16.73
N ASN A 6 18.49 3.21 17.02
CA ASN A 6 17.50 4.28 17.01
C ASN A 6 17.07 4.68 15.58
N GLY A 7 17.35 3.85 14.61
CA GLY A 7 17.02 4.08 13.22
C GLY A 7 15.55 3.79 12.90
N LEU A 8 15.00 4.54 11.95
CA LEU A 8 13.64 4.34 11.46
C LEU A 8 13.58 3.10 10.58
N CYS A 9 12.74 2.12 10.96
CA CYS A 9 12.39 0.99 10.12
C CYS A 9 11.21 1.35 9.22
N ALA A 10 11.23 0.98 7.94
CA ALA A 10 10.15 1.28 7.01
C ALA A 10 9.62 0.06 6.27
N LEU A 11 8.30 0.10 6.00
CA LEU A 11 7.57 -0.73 5.04
C LEU A 11 7.18 0.14 3.87
N VAL A 12 7.54 -0.23 2.66
CA VAL A 12 7.27 0.58 1.46
C VAL A 12 6.25 -0.13 0.58
N SER A 13 5.19 0.59 0.21
CA SER A 13 4.19 0.11 -0.75
C SER A 13 3.98 1.12 -1.87
N VAL A 14 3.79 0.61 -3.10
CA VAL A 14 3.39 1.39 -4.27
C VAL A 14 1.96 0.98 -4.63
N HIS A 15 1.06 1.93 -4.53
CA HIS A 15 -0.37 1.76 -4.76
C HIS A 15 -0.74 1.89 -6.25
N ASP A 16 -1.97 1.50 -6.59
CA ASP A 16 -2.57 1.70 -7.91
C ASP A 16 -1.76 1.12 -9.07
N VAL A 17 -1.18 -0.08 -8.87
CA VAL A 17 -0.47 -0.80 -9.93
C VAL A 17 -1.49 -1.38 -10.90
N MET A 18 -1.63 -0.73 -12.06
CA MET A 18 -2.59 -1.08 -13.11
C MET A 18 -2.07 -0.64 -14.49
N PRO A 19 -2.65 -1.10 -15.60
CA PRO A 19 -2.19 -0.74 -16.94
C PRO A 19 -2.06 0.77 -17.17
N GLU A 20 -3.04 1.55 -16.69
CA GLU A 20 -3.11 2.99 -16.86
C GLU A 20 -1.99 3.75 -16.13
N THR A 21 -1.41 3.14 -15.09
CA THR A 21 -0.33 3.74 -14.26
C THR A 21 1.03 3.11 -14.51
N ARG A 22 1.16 2.20 -15.49
CA ARG A 22 2.42 1.49 -15.79
C ARG A 22 3.61 2.44 -15.98
N THR A 23 3.46 3.47 -16.80
CA THR A 23 4.55 4.43 -17.06
C THR A 23 4.96 5.22 -15.82
N PRO A 24 4.06 5.91 -15.10
CA PRO A 24 4.45 6.64 -13.89
C PRO A 24 4.99 5.71 -12.79
N ILE A 25 4.49 4.49 -12.65
CA ILE A 25 5.05 3.53 -11.69
C ILE A 25 6.47 3.12 -12.10
N SER A 26 6.73 2.85 -13.37
CA SER A 26 8.08 2.51 -13.82
C SER A 26 9.09 3.64 -13.52
N LEU A 27 8.68 4.89 -13.71
CA LEU A 27 9.50 6.06 -13.35
C LEU A 27 9.69 6.19 -11.84
N LEU A 28 8.63 5.96 -11.05
CA LEU A 28 8.69 5.94 -9.59
C LEU A 28 9.69 4.88 -9.11
N LEU A 29 9.56 3.63 -9.57
CA LEU A 29 10.47 2.55 -9.19
C LEU A 29 11.93 2.86 -9.56
N GLN A 30 12.16 3.47 -10.71
CA GLN A 30 13.51 3.91 -11.12
C GLN A 30 14.10 4.95 -10.14
N GLN A 31 13.29 5.86 -9.60
CA GLN A 31 13.73 6.80 -8.57
C GLN A 31 14.01 6.09 -7.24
N LEU A 32 13.14 5.13 -6.85
CA LEU A 32 13.30 4.37 -5.61
C LEU A 32 14.57 3.51 -5.59
N GLN A 33 15.04 3.02 -6.74
CA GLN A 33 16.32 2.28 -6.85
C GLN A 33 17.54 3.10 -6.43
N ARG A 34 17.42 4.43 -6.34
CA ARG A 34 18.52 5.33 -5.89
C ARG A 34 18.57 5.49 -4.38
N VAL A 35 17.58 4.97 -3.66
CA VAL A 35 17.53 5.02 -2.20
C VAL A 35 18.41 3.91 -1.65
N GLU A 36 19.40 4.27 -0.85
CA GLU A 36 20.35 3.32 -0.26
C GLU A 36 19.62 2.29 0.62
N GLY A 37 19.91 1.02 0.45
CA GLY A 37 19.31 -0.08 1.22
C GLY A 37 17.90 -0.45 0.81
N LEU A 38 17.23 0.30 -0.07
CA LEU A 38 15.91 -0.03 -0.57
C LEU A 38 16.03 -0.90 -1.83
N HIS A 39 15.77 -2.19 -1.68
CA HIS A 39 15.84 -3.17 -2.76
C HIS A 39 14.43 -3.56 -3.25
N PRO A 40 14.28 -4.16 -4.44
CA PRO A 40 12.98 -4.57 -4.99
C PRO A 40 12.13 -5.37 -4.01
N GLN A 41 12.73 -6.32 -3.25
CA GLN A 41 12.01 -7.13 -2.27
C GLN A 41 11.37 -6.32 -1.12
N HIS A 42 11.81 -5.09 -0.88
CA HIS A 42 11.25 -4.21 0.15
C HIS A 42 10.12 -3.32 -0.35
N ILE A 43 9.82 -3.33 -1.67
CA ILE A 43 8.81 -2.49 -2.29
C ILE A 43 7.64 -3.35 -2.72
N THR A 44 6.58 -3.37 -1.91
CA THR A 44 5.36 -4.12 -2.21
C THR A 44 4.49 -3.37 -3.22
N LEU A 45 4.11 -4.04 -4.29
CA LEU A 45 3.30 -3.50 -5.37
C LEU A 45 1.83 -3.88 -5.21
N LEU A 46 0.96 -2.90 -5.02
CA LEU A 46 -0.47 -3.10 -4.77
C LEU A 46 -1.23 -3.10 -6.09
N VAL A 47 -1.55 -4.29 -6.58
CA VAL A 47 -2.10 -4.55 -7.92
C VAL A 47 -3.63 -4.45 -7.91
N VAL A 48 -4.19 -3.81 -8.94
CA VAL A 48 -5.63 -3.69 -9.17
C VAL A 48 -6.03 -4.61 -10.35
N PRO A 49 -6.53 -5.84 -10.10
CA PRO A 49 -6.77 -6.85 -11.11
C PRO A 49 -7.87 -6.53 -12.12
N GLY A 50 -8.97 -5.92 -11.69
CA GLY A 50 -10.17 -5.71 -12.51
C GLY A 50 -10.04 -4.59 -13.55
N LYS A 51 -8.88 -4.49 -14.19
CA LYS A 51 -8.54 -3.57 -15.25
C LYS A 51 -8.31 -4.31 -16.57
N SER A 52 -8.18 -3.58 -17.66
CA SER A 52 -7.97 -4.16 -19.00
C SER A 52 -6.50 -4.51 -19.23
N TRP A 53 -5.98 -5.50 -18.48
CA TRP A 53 -4.62 -5.96 -18.59
C TRP A 53 -4.35 -6.63 -19.95
N GLN A 54 -3.46 -6.04 -20.74
CA GLN A 54 -2.98 -6.63 -21.99
C GLN A 54 -1.75 -7.51 -21.73
N THR A 55 -1.40 -8.37 -22.68
CA THR A 55 -0.21 -9.24 -22.57
C THR A 55 1.06 -8.45 -22.23
N ALA A 56 1.25 -7.26 -22.82
CA ALA A 56 2.41 -6.41 -22.55
C ALA A 56 2.44 -5.90 -21.10
N ASP A 57 1.28 -5.67 -20.48
CA ASP A 57 1.18 -5.22 -19.08
C ASP A 57 1.42 -6.38 -18.12
N LEU A 58 0.90 -7.55 -18.44
CA LEU A 58 1.15 -8.78 -17.67
C LEU A 58 2.64 -9.14 -17.68
N ASN A 59 3.28 -9.08 -18.86
CA ASN A 59 4.72 -9.32 -18.98
C ASN A 59 5.54 -8.30 -18.16
N TRP A 60 5.14 -7.03 -18.14
CA TRP A 60 5.76 -6.02 -17.30
C TRP A 60 5.59 -6.35 -15.82
N LEU A 61 4.38 -6.68 -15.37
CA LEU A 61 4.13 -7.04 -13.98
C LEU A 61 4.91 -8.29 -13.57
N GLN A 62 4.99 -9.29 -14.48
CA GLN A 62 5.77 -10.50 -14.29
C GLN A 62 7.27 -10.19 -14.17
N SER A 63 7.80 -9.25 -14.98
CA SER A 63 9.19 -8.81 -14.87
C SER A 63 9.50 -8.14 -13.52
N LEU A 64 8.56 -7.39 -12.95
CA LEU A 64 8.70 -6.81 -11.61
C LEU A 64 8.70 -7.88 -10.51
N ALA A 65 7.82 -8.89 -10.63
CA ALA A 65 7.82 -10.02 -9.70
C ALA A 65 9.14 -10.81 -9.77
N HIS A 66 9.68 -11.06 -10.97
CA HIS A 66 10.98 -11.71 -11.15
C HIS A 66 12.15 -10.86 -10.64
N ALA A 67 12.03 -9.54 -10.67
CA ALA A 67 13.01 -8.64 -10.04
C ALA A 67 12.95 -8.67 -8.50
N GLY A 68 11.99 -9.37 -7.91
CA GLY A 68 11.84 -9.58 -6.48
C GLY A 68 10.80 -8.69 -5.80
N HIS A 69 10.05 -7.87 -6.54
CA HIS A 69 8.98 -7.08 -5.93
C HIS A 69 7.83 -7.97 -5.45
N PRO A 70 7.44 -7.94 -4.15
CA PRO A 70 6.24 -8.59 -3.68
C PRO A 70 5.00 -7.96 -4.32
N LEU A 71 4.08 -8.78 -4.83
CA LEU A 71 2.79 -8.33 -5.34
C LEU A 71 1.71 -8.55 -4.27
N ALA A 72 0.78 -7.60 -4.13
CA ALA A 72 -0.33 -7.66 -3.18
C ALA A 72 -1.64 -7.23 -3.82
N GLY A 73 -2.78 -7.69 -3.27
CA GLY A 73 -4.10 -7.33 -3.77
C GLY A 73 -4.53 -5.92 -3.34
N HIS A 74 -5.07 -5.13 -4.29
CA HIS A 74 -5.55 -3.77 -4.04
C HIS A 74 -6.97 -3.52 -4.59
N GLY A 75 -7.92 -4.23 -4.03
CA GLY A 75 -9.29 -4.21 -4.53
C GLY A 75 -9.45 -4.90 -5.87
N TRP A 76 -10.54 -4.61 -6.58
CA TRP A 76 -10.85 -5.21 -7.88
C TRP A 76 -10.86 -4.19 -9.02
N SER A 77 -11.65 -3.15 -8.89
CA SER A 77 -11.92 -2.21 -9.99
C SER A 77 -11.67 -0.76 -9.61
N HIS A 78 -10.59 -0.50 -8.86
CA HIS A 78 -10.21 0.84 -8.46
C HIS A 78 -10.31 1.79 -9.67
N ARG A 79 -11.25 2.73 -9.66
CA ARG A 79 -11.28 3.77 -10.67
C ARG A 79 -10.22 4.78 -10.28
N ALA A 80 -9.10 4.78 -10.98
CA ALA A 80 -8.18 5.91 -10.91
C ALA A 80 -8.96 7.14 -11.37
N PRO A 81 -9.17 8.15 -10.53
CA PRO A 81 -9.66 9.42 -10.99
C PRO A 81 -8.58 10.07 -11.87
N PRO A 82 -8.96 11.01 -12.77
CA PRO A 82 -7.98 11.78 -13.49
C PRO A 82 -7.02 12.48 -12.51
N PRO A 83 -5.77 12.75 -12.94
CA PRO A 83 -4.78 13.41 -12.08
C PRO A 83 -5.40 14.66 -11.44
N GLY A 84 -5.41 14.70 -10.10
CA GLY A 84 -6.02 15.80 -9.33
C GLY A 84 -7.21 15.43 -8.43
N THR A 85 -7.79 14.22 -8.55
CA THR A 85 -9.00 13.85 -7.80
C THR A 85 -8.80 12.69 -6.78
N LEU A 86 -7.71 11.94 -6.84
CA LEU A 86 -7.43 10.83 -5.91
C LEU A 86 -7.25 11.29 -4.46
N TYR A 87 -6.77 12.50 -4.28
CA TYR A 87 -6.53 13.04 -2.96
C TYR A 87 -7.79 13.45 -2.19
N HIS A 88 -8.87 13.81 -2.89
CA HIS A 88 -10.16 13.96 -2.21
C HIS A 88 -10.53 12.71 -1.41
N GLN A 89 -9.92 11.57 -1.70
CA GLN A 89 -10.26 10.30 -1.08
C GLN A 89 -9.47 10.01 0.19
N VAL A 90 -8.23 10.40 0.34
CA VAL A 90 -7.50 10.20 1.61
C VAL A 90 -7.96 11.21 2.67
N HIS A 91 -8.24 12.45 2.29
CA HIS A 91 -8.77 13.45 3.22
C HIS A 91 -10.28 13.35 3.43
N SER A 92 -11.00 12.88 2.42
CA SER A 92 -12.42 12.57 2.51
C SER A 92 -12.70 11.12 2.92
N LEU A 93 -11.68 10.35 3.26
CA LEU A 93 -11.81 9.04 3.92
C LEU A 93 -12.51 9.18 5.25
N LEU A 94 -12.37 10.31 5.89
CA LEU A 94 -13.26 10.71 6.98
C LEU A 94 -14.63 11.18 6.48
N LEU A 95 -14.83 11.50 5.18
CA LEU A 95 -16.02 12.20 4.67
C LEU A 95 -16.50 11.85 3.25
N SER A 96 -15.91 10.96 2.44
CA SER A 96 -16.28 10.82 1.03
C SER A 96 -16.94 9.51 0.61
N ARG A 97 -18.09 9.69 -0.08
CA ARG A 97 -18.93 8.66 -0.70
C ARG A 97 -18.30 7.88 -1.86
N ARG A 98 -17.05 8.13 -2.29
CA ARG A 98 -16.37 7.44 -3.39
C ARG A 98 -15.36 6.37 -2.92
N ALA A 99 -14.90 6.41 -1.67
CA ALA A 99 -14.38 5.23 -0.97
C ALA A 99 -15.50 4.15 -0.83
N ALA A 100 -16.66 4.48 -1.31
CA ALA A 100 -17.93 3.80 -1.26
C ALA A 100 -17.99 2.49 -2.07
N GLU A 101 -16.98 2.11 -2.85
CA GLU A 101 -17.07 0.81 -3.50
C GLU A 101 -17.11 -0.34 -2.49
N HIS A 102 -16.36 -0.21 -1.38
CA HIS A 102 -16.41 -1.17 -0.27
C HIS A 102 -17.47 -0.81 0.79
N LEU A 103 -17.76 0.48 1.01
CA LEU A 103 -18.69 0.91 2.05
C LEU A 103 -20.16 0.70 1.71
N SER A 104 -20.52 0.69 0.42
CA SER A 104 -21.90 0.56 -0.07
C SER A 104 -22.31 -0.86 -0.44
N ARG A 105 -21.38 -1.83 -0.45
CA ARG A 105 -21.66 -3.20 -0.89
C ARG A 105 -22.01 -4.13 0.26
N PRO A 106 -22.90 -5.10 0.02
CA PRO A 106 -23.16 -6.16 1.00
C PRO A 106 -21.91 -7.05 1.17
N PRO A 107 -21.69 -7.66 2.36
CA PRO A 107 -20.53 -8.49 2.66
C PRO A 107 -20.25 -9.59 1.63
N ALA A 108 -21.29 -10.25 1.10
CA ALA A 108 -21.15 -11.30 0.10
C ALA A 108 -20.52 -10.78 -1.20
N ALA A 109 -20.92 -9.61 -1.69
CA ALA A 109 -20.33 -9.00 -2.89
C ALA A 109 -18.88 -8.54 -2.66
N LEU A 110 -18.52 -8.14 -1.43
CA LEU A 110 -17.15 -7.84 -1.05
C LEU A 110 -16.29 -9.10 -1.05
N ARG A 111 -16.78 -10.21 -0.45
CA ARG A 111 -16.08 -11.51 -0.47
C ARG A 111 -15.79 -11.96 -1.89
N GLN A 112 -16.78 -11.91 -2.79
CA GLN A 112 -16.60 -12.28 -4.19
C GLN A 112 -15.51 -11.45 -4.88
N ARG A 113 -15.40 -10.14 -4.60
CA ARG A 113 -14.37 -9.27 -5.19
C ARG A 113 -12.98 -9.56 -4.64
N VAL A 114 -12.86 -9.79 -3.34
CA VAL A 114 -11.60 -10.16 -2.71
C VAL A 114 -11.14 -11.52 -3.23
N GLN A 115 -12.06 -12.48 -3.36
CA GLN A 115 -11.77 -13.78 -3.98
C GLN A 115 -11.34 -13.64 -5.43
N ALA A 116 -12.08 -12.88 -6.24
CA ALA A 116 -11.72 -12.61 -7.63
C ALA A 116 -10.35 -11.94 -7.77
N CYS A 117 -10.01 -11.03 -6.84
CA CYS A 117 -8.68 -10.41 -6.78
C CYS A 117 -7.58 -11.46 -6.57
N HIS A 118 -7.77 -12.38 -5.65
CA HIS A 118 -6.84 -13.48 -5.39
C HIS A 118 -6.72 -14.43 -6.59
N ASP A 119 -7.85 -14.88 -7.13
CA ASP A 119 -7.90 -15.86 -8.23
C ASP A 119 -7.26 -15.30 -9.51
N TRP A 120 -7.30 -14.00 -9.70
CA TRP A 120 -6.64 -13.33 -10.82
C TRP A 120 -5.12 -13.55 -10.80
N PHE A 121 -4.46 -13.49 -9.63
CA PHE A 121 -3.03 -13.77 -9.53
C PHE A 121 -2.72 -15.22 -9.96
N ALA A 122 -3.49 -16.18 -9.48
CA ALA A 122 -3.33 -17.57 -9.85
C ALA A 122 -3.58 -17.81 -11.35
N HIS A 123 -4.63 -17.17 -11.92
CA HIS A 123 -4.96 -17.28 -13.35
C HIS A 123 -3.82 -16.79 -14.26
N HIS A 124 -3.09 -15.77 -13.83
CA HIS A 124 -1.98 -15.20 -14.60
C HIS A 124 -0.61 -15.74 -14.16
N SER A 125 -0.56 -16.77 -13.32
CA SER A 125 0.69 -17.35 -12.77
C SER A 125 1.59 -16.32 -12.13
N LEU A 126 0.98 -15.32 -11.45
CA LEU A 126 1.67 -14.27 -10.71
C LEU A 126 1.73 -14.63 -9.23
N PRO A 127 2.90 -14.58 -8.57
CA PRO A 127 2.98 -14.77 -7.13
C PRO A 127 2.36 -13.57 -6.40
N HIS A 128 1.77 -13.79 -5.23
CA HIS A 128 1.38 -12.71 -4.34
C HIS A 128 1.86 -12.98 -2.90
N CYS A 129 2.09 -11.93 -2.12
CA CYS A 129 2.67 -12.02 -0.78
C CYS A 129 1.64 -12.25 0.34
N GLY A 130 0.40 -12.58 0.01
CA GLY A 130 -0.66 -12.81 0.98
C GLY A 130 -1.27 -11.55 1.61
N LEU A 131 -0.79 -10.36 1.26
CA LEU A 131 -1.32 -9.08 1.73
C LEU A 131 -2.49 -8.61 0.86
N TYR A 132 -3.54 -8.13 1.52
CA TYR A 132 -4.63 -7.37 0.89
C TYR A 132 -4.73 -5.97 1.49
N VAL A 133 -4.75 -4.97 0.63
CA VAL A 133 -4.97 -3.57 1.02
C VAL A 133 -6.24 -3.08 0.35
N PRO A 134 -7.34 -2.86 1.09
CA PRO A 134 -8.55 -2.31 0.51
C PRO A 134 -8.29 -0.93 -0.09
N PRO A 135 -8.96 -0.58 -1.22
CA PRO A 135 -8.89 0.78 -1.75
C PRO A 135 -9.18 1.81 -0.65
N ALA A 136 -8.32 2.84 -0.58
CA ALA A 136 -8.39 3.86 0.46
C ALA A 136 -8.37 3.29 1.90
N TRP A 137 -7.82 2.09 2.14
CA TRP A 137 -7.82 1.37 3.42
C TRP A 137 -9.21 1.12 4.01
N ALA A 138 -10.27 1.26 3.21
CA ALA A 138 -11.66 1.11 3.64
C ALA A 138 -12.11 -0.35 3.59
N ASN A 139 -12.17 -1.02 4.74
CA ASN A 139 -12.54 -2.44 4.83
C ASN A 139 -14.02 -2.71 4.53
N GLY A 140 -14.87 -1.68 4.56
CA GLY A 140 -16.31 -1.85 4.42
C GLY A 140 -16.91 -2.69 5.55
N LYS A 141 -18.01 -3.40 5.23
CA LYS A 141 -18.71 -4.29 6.16
C LYS A 141 -18.20 -5.74 6.13
N LEU A 142 -16.98 -5.96 5.59
CA LEU A 142 -16.42 -7.30 5.50
C LEU A 142 -15.86 -7.73 6.86
N ASP A 143 -16.45 -8.77 7.42
CA ASP A 143 -15.94 -9.42 8.62
C ASP A 143 -14.96 -10.53 8.22
N TRP A 144 -13.68 -10.23 8.35
CA TRP A 144 -12.61 -11.16 8.06
C TRP A 144 -12.48 -12.28 9.09
N ALA A 145 -12.87 -12.05 10.33
CA ALA A 145 -12.77 -13.04 11.40
C ALA A 145 -13.68 -14.24 11.16
N THR A 146 -14.87 -14.00 10.61
CA THR A 146 -15.84 -15.06 10.30
C THR A 146 -15.64 -15.71 8.92
N TRP A 147 -14.68 -15.26 8.13
CA TRP A 147 -14.39 -15.83 6.82
C TRP A 147 -13.28 -16.86 6.92
N HIS A 148 -13.60 -18.14 7.12
CA HIS A 148 -12.63 -19.22 7.34
C HIS A 148 -11.76 -19.53 6.12
N GLU A 149 -12.30 -19.46 4.91
CA GLU A 149 -11.58 -19.72 3.64
C GLU A 149 -11.10 -18.42 2.98
N ARG A 150 -10.58 -17.50 3.78
CA ARG A 150 -10.10 -16.21 3.26
C ARG A 150 -8.86 -16.38 2.39
N PRO A 151 -8.82 -15.69 1.24
CA PRO A 151 -7.76 -15.89 0.25
C PRO A 151 -6.45 -15.18 0.57
N PHE A 152 -6.44 -14.24 1.53
CA PHE A 152 -5.26 -13.51 1.97
C PHE A 152 -4.97 -13.76 3.45
N SER A 153 -3.69 -13.73 3.83
CA SER A 153 -3.23 -13.94 5.22
C SER A 153 -3.04 -12.65 6.01
N GLN A 154 -2.94 -11.51 5.33
CA GLN A 154 -2.75 -10.20 5.94
C GLN A 154 -3.70 -9.16 5.36
N LEU A 155 -4.19 -8.28 6.24
CA LEU A 155 -5.03 -7.14 5.89
C LEU A 155 -4.37 -5.85 6.37
N GLU A 156 -4.11 -4.92 5.46
CA GLU A 156 -3.71 -3.58 5.83
C GLU A 156 -4.92 -2.63 5.85
N THR A 157 -5.04 -1.88 6.92
CA THR A 157 -6.01 -0.81 7.09
C THR A 157 -5.31 0.50 7.43
N LEU A 158 -6.05 1.60 7.55
CA LEU A 158 -5.48 2.90 7.94
C LEU A 158 -4.71 2.80 9.28
N HIS A 159 -5.16 1.95 10.21
CA HIS A 159 -4.60 1.85 11.57
C HIS A 159 -3.41 0.90 11.69
N GLY A 160 -3.14 0.07 10.69
CA GLY A 160 -2.05 -0.90 10.74
C GLY A 160 -2.30 -2.14 9.91
N VAL A 161 -1.60 -3.20 10.24
CA VAL A 161 -1.68 -4.51 9.58
C VAL A 161 -2.22 -5.55 10.55
N THR A 162 -3.16 -6.35 10.09
CA THR A 162 -3.74 -7.48 10.82
C THR A 162 -3.31 -8.79 10.17
N SER A 163 -2.68 -9.68 10.93
CA SER A 163 -2.55 -11.07 10.52
C SER A 163 -3.93 -11.72 10.61
N LEU A 164 -4.42 -12.20 9.48
CA LEU A 164 -5.73 -12.84 9.43
C LEU A 164 -5.70 -14.25 10.01
N ASP A 165 -4.52 -14.89 10.03
CA ASP A 165 -4.34 -16.24 10.56
C ASP A 165 -4.39 -16.27 12.08
N THR A 166 -3.79 -15.28 12.72
CA THR A 166 -3.71 -15.17 14.18
C THR A 166 -4.72 -14.19 14.78
N GLY A 167 -5.33 -13.32 13.96
CA GLY A 167 -6.17 -12.21 14.41
C GLY A 167 -5.38 -11.06 15.05
N GLN A 168 -4.04 -11.14 15.10
CA GLN A 168 -3.21 -10.11 15.71
C GLN A 168 -3.18 -8.84 14.86
N HIS A 169 -3.49 -7.72 15.49
CA HIS A 169 -3.39 -6.39 14.88
C HIS A 169 -2.13 -5.66 15.34
N GLN A 170 -1.34 -5.19 14.38
CA GLN A 170 -0.16 -4.35 14.63
C GLN A 170 -0.48 -2.91 14.22
N PRO A 171 -0.68 -1.99 15.17
CA PRO A 171 -0.84 -0.57 14.84
C PRO A 171 0.48 -0.01 14.31
N LEU A 172 0.49 0.39 13.06
CA LEU A 172 1.66 0.91 12.36
C LEU A 172 1.36 2.31 11.80
N PRO A 173 2.16 3.32 12.13
CA PRO A 173 2.02 4.66 11.56
C PRO A 173 2.17 4.64 10.04
N LEU A 174 1.48 5.55 9.37
CA LEU A 174 1.42 5.66 7.92
C LEU A 174 1.84 7.05 7.47
N THR A 175 2.55 7.17 6.35
CA THR A 175 2.78 8.41 5.63
C THR A 175 2.26 8.32 4.20
N GLY A 176 1.81 9.46 3.66
CA GLY A 176 1.37 9.59 2.28
C GLY A 176 1.81 10.93 1.71
N TYR A 177 1.96 11.04 0.38
CA TYR A 177 2.62 12.19 -0.25
C TYR A 177 1.83 12.81 -1.39
N GLU A 178 0.67 12.27 -1.71
CA GLU A 178 -0.17 12.73 -2.80
C GLU A 178 -0.81 14.09 -2.48
N ALA A 179 -0.14 15.18 -2.79
CA ALA A 179 -0.54 16.55 -2.49
C ALA A 179 -0.62 17.44 -3.73
N ASP A 180 -1.78 17.51 -4.35
CA ASP A 180 -2.06 18.30 -5.54
C ASP A 180 -2.27 19.81 -5.27
N THR A 181 -2.43 20.20 -3.99
CA THR A 181 -2.59 21.59 -3.56
C THR A 181 -1.70 21.93 -2.35
N ALA A 182 -1.35 23.23 -2.20
CA ALA A 182 -0.51 23.69 -1.09
C ALA A 182 -1.15 23.42 0.29
N VAL A 183 -2.46 23.59 0.41
CA VAL A 183 -3.19 23.32 1.67
C VAL A 183 -3.07 21.86 2.07
N ARG A 184 -3.20 20.97 1.11
CA ARG A 184 -3.08 19.52 1.30
C ARG A 184 -1.65 19.13 1.61
N ALA A 185 -0.67 19.71 0.92
CA ALA A 185 0.74 19.51 1.21
C ALA A 185 1.06 19.87 2.64
N TRP A 186 0.56 21.00 3.15
CA TRP A 186 0.72 21.40 4.53
C TRP A 186 0.09 20.39 5.51
N PHE A 187 -1.13 19.94 5.23
CA PHE A 187 -1.85 19.02 6.10
C PHE A 187 -1.16 17.65 6.15
N LEU A 188 -0.77 17.10 4.99
CA LEU A 188 -0.04 15.82 4.91
C LEU A 188 1.34 15.91 5.53
N ALA A 189 2.06 17.02 5.34
CA ALA A 189 3.35 17.21 5.98
C ALA A 189 3.22 17.14 7.52
N ARG A 190 2.17 17.73 8.10
CA ARG A 190 1.89 17.64 9.54
C ARG A 190 1.51 16.23 9.97
N PHE A 191 0.65 15.58 9.23
CA PHE A 191 0.27 14.18 9.47
C PHE A 191 1.50 13.26 9.41
N ASN A 192 2.32 13.37 8.37
CA ASN A 192 3.55 12.59 8.20
C ASN A 192 4.55 12.86 9.34
N HIS A 193 4.67 14.12 9.79
CA HIS A 193 5.52 14.47 10.94
C HIS A 193 5.07 13.72 12.21
N CYS A 194 3.77 13.74 12.52
CA CYS A 194 3.23 13.02 13.67
C CYS A 194 3.42 11.51 13.55
N SER A 195 3.16 10.94 12.37
CA SER A 195 3.35 9.51 12.11
C SER A 195 4.80 9.07 12.33
N LYS A 196 5.78 9.86 11.85
CA LYS A 196 7.21 9.60 12.06
C LYS A 196 7.60 9.70 13.54
N ALA A 197 7.06 10.68 14.25
CA ALA A 197 7.30 10.84 15.69
C ALA A 197 6.76 9.61 16.46
N ILE A 198 5.55 9.14 16.12
CA ILE A 198 4.96 7.94 16.74
C ILE A 198 5.79 6.69 16.40
N ALA A 199 6.24 6.54 15.15
CA ALA A 199 7.07 5.40 14.73
C ALA A 199 8.35 5.33 15.58
N ARG A 200 9.06 6.44 15.71
CA ARG A 200 10.29 6.53 16.52
C ARG A 200 10.01 6.30 18.01
N HIS A 201 9.03 7.01 18.58
CA HIS A 201 8.73 6.92 20.02
C HIS A 201 8.29 5.50 20.43
N ARG A 202 7.53 4.82 19.58
CA ARG A 202 7.02 3.47 19.85
C ARG A 202 7.90 2.36 19.30
N ASN A 203 9.02 2.68 18.68
CA ASN A 203 9.92 1.75 17.99
C ASN A 203 9.14 0.79 17.07
N ARG A 204 8.33 1.38 16.17
CA ARG A 204 7.48 0.64 15.22
C ARG A 204 7.86 0.98 13.79
N PRO A 205 7.74 0.01 12.87
CA PRO A 205 7.89 0.30 11.45
C PRO A 205 6.95 1.41 10.98
N LEU A 206 7.47 2.31 10.16
CA LEU A 206 6.70 3.32 9.46
C LEU A 206 6.24 2.77 8.10
N ARG A 207 4.96 2.84 7.81
CA ARG A 207 4.45 2.55 6.47
C ARG A 207 4.60 3.78 5.58
N ILE A 208 5.33 3.63 4.49
CA ILE A 208 5.54 4.67 3.47
C ILE A 208 4.73 4.25 2.24
N SER A 209 3.57 4.88 2.05
CA SER A 209 2.67 4.58 0.93
C SER A 209 2.87 5.58 -0.17
N LEU A 210 3.23 5.09 -1.35
CA LEU A 210 3.50 5.88 -2.54
C LEU A 210 2.47 5.60 -3.62
N HIS A 211 2.09 6.64 -4.36
CA HIS A 211 1.19 6.56 -5.49
C HIS A 211 1.91 6.94 -6.78
N PRO A 212 1.40 6.60 -7.95
CA PRO A 212 2.11 6.76 -9.23
C PRO A 212 2.66 8.16 -9.51
N PHE A 213 1.99 9.20 -8.98
CA PHE A 213 2.32 10.60 -9.26
C PHE A 213 2.94 11.35 -8.07
N ASP A 214 3.21 10.67 -6.95
CA ASP A 214 3.68 11.34 -5.72
C ASP A 214 4.98 12.12 -5.92
N LEU A 215 5.88 11.63 -6.77
CA LEU A 215 7.13 12.34 -7.06
C LEU A 215 6.97 13.52 -8.05
N THR A 216 5.76 13.79 -8.52
CA THR A 216 5.44 14.96 -9.34
C THR A 216 4.70 16.04 -8.57
N TYR A 217 4.32 15.77 -7.31
CA TYR A 217 3.57 16.67 -6.45
C TYR A 217 4.44 17.41 -5.43
N GLY A 218 3.82 18.33 -4.70
CA GLY A 218 4.52 19.22 -3.77
C GLY A 218 5.25 18.56 -2.60
N LEU A 219 4.98 17.27 -2.31
CA LEU A 219 5.66 16.51 -1.26
C LEU A 219 6.69 15.49 -1.78
N ALA A 220 7.09 15.56 -3.06
CA ALA A 220 8.06 14.65 -3.66
C ALA A 220 9.39 14.59 -2.85
N GLN A 221 9.93 15.74 -2.50
CA GLN A 221 11.17 15.83 -1.71
C GLN A 221 10.99 15.23 -0.30
N ASN A 222 9.83 15.41 0.32
CA ASN A 222 9.53 14.82 1.63
C ASN A 222 9.49 13.28 1.55
N ALA A 223 8.92 12.72 0.47
CA ALA A 223 8.89 11.27 0.25
C ALA A 223 10.32 10.70 0.16
N LEU A 224 11.17 11.32 -0.66
CA LEU A 224 12.57 10.89 -0.81
C LEU A 224 13.38 11.06 0.48
N GLN A 225 13.18 12.17 1.21
CA GLN A 225 13.82 12.38 2.52
C GLN A 225 13.39 11.36 3.56
N ASP A 226 12.10 11.00 3.60
CA ASP A 226 11.58 10.03 4.55
C ASP A 226 12.09 8.61 4.24
N LEU A 227 12.24 8.26 2.96
CA LEU A 227 12.87 7.02 2.53
C LEU A 227 14.36 7.00 2.89
N ALA A 228 15.09 8.08 2.62
CA ALA A 228 16.52 8.19 2.94
C ALA A 228 16.79 8.21 4.46
N ALA A 229 15.82 8.61 5.27
CA ALA A 229 15.92 8.59 6.73
C ALA A 229 15.64 7.20 7.34
N ALA A 230 15.14 6.24 6.56
CA ALA A 230 15.00 4.87 7.00
C ALA A 230 16.36 4.19 7.06
N THR A 231 16.66 3.52 8.17
CA THR A 231 17.92 2.80 8.36
C THR A 231 17.85 1.36 7.92
N TRP A 232 16.65 0.81 7.82
CA TRP A 232 16.38 -0.51 7.23
C TRP A 232 14.96 -0.60 6.73
N PHE A 233 14.74 -1.53 5.79
CA PHE A 233 13.45 -1.79 5.17
C PHE A 233 13.01 -3.23 5.46
N LEU A 234 11.72 -3.42 5.71
CA LEU A 234 11.09 -4.70 5.94
C LEU A 234 10.07 -5.01 4.84
N ASN A 235 9.76 -6.30 4.69
CA ASN A 235 8.59 -6.76 3.97
C ASN A 235 7.40 -6.89 4.91
N TYR A 236 6.18 -6.86 4.37
CA TYR A 236 4.99 -7.16 5.16
C TYR A 236 5.00 -8.60 5.71
N GLN A 237 5.65 -9.54 5.00
CA GLN A 237 5.80 -10.93 5.43
C GLN A 237 6.74 -11.08 6.64
N ASP A 238 7.68 -10.14 6.82
CA ASP A 238 8.65 -10.14 7.92
C ASP A 238 8.11 -9.45 9.19
N LEU A 239 6.87 -8.94 9.14
CA LEU A 239 6.25 -8.36 10.32
C LEU A 239 6.14 -9.44 11.42
N PRO A 240 6.79 -9.23 12.59
CA PRO A 240 6.82 -10.26 13.63
C PRO A 240 5.41 -10.57 14.10
N ALA A 241 5.06 -11.85 14.11
CA ALA A 241 3.96 -12.32 14.94
C ALA A 241 4.33 -12.02 16.40
N ARG A 242 3.81 -10.94 16.96
CA ARG A 242 4.03 -10.66 18.39
C ARG A 242 3.21 -11.66 19.21
N HIS A 243 3.89 -12.43 19.99
CA HIS A 243 3.33 -13.29 21.04
C HIS A 243 2.76 -12.43 22.17
#